data_d05b5ba9f20f60e4d99dca8e560d99a5
#
_entry.id   d05b5ba9f20f60e4d99dca8e560d99a5
#
_cell.length_a   1.000
_cell.length_b   1.000
_cell.length_c   1.000
_cell.angle_alpha   90.00
_cell.angle_beta   90.00
_cell.angle_gamma   90.00
#
_symmetry.space_group_name_H-M   'P 1'
#
loop_
_entity.id
_entity.type
_entity.pdbx_description
1 polymer ?
#
loop_
_entity_poly.entity_id
_entity_poly.type
_entity_poly.pdbx_seq_one_letter_code
_entity_poly.pdbx_strand_id
1 'polypeptide(L)'
;MRILIELPTWLGDAVMASAAVEAIAKHAAAFDAGNLTGEFENERDFSFSSQNFGSVTQEIQIFKNDTPNLNGKFGADRGPNLTANAQENQNPQNLKKETQESVKIVFFGSFAACELFKAHPNCEYVVVDSSKKAKFRLWRLFWQVRNLGKFDAAFSFRSSFTSKILLYGARAGQKFAFKKSKDGAHQVQKYLKFVKSALNLKQANDELKLYFEPHKFDAPVLGLNPGASYGSAKRWYPAYFAQVALHFKDKFKIMIFGGAGERDICEQIERILRENGADCENLAGKTSVRELCENIGGIGRSGGIFVTNDSGPMHIAAAYKTPTIALFGPTRFTQTCPWRNENARILHLNLKCMPCMKRVCPLGTHECMKNLTPQTVCDEIEKLEKSASADSG
;
A
#
# COMPACT_ATOMS: atom_id res chain seq x y z
N MET A 1 8.86 10.43 20.20
CA MET A 1 7.89 11.21 19.42
C MET A 1 6.73 10.34 18.96
N ARG A 2 5.46 10.85 19.00
CA ARG A 2 4.25 10.08 18.66
C ARG A 2 3.44 10.79 17.57
N ILE A 3 3.16 10.12 16.45
CA ILE A 3 2.55 10.70 15.25
C ILE A 3 1.26 9.96 14.90
N LEU A 4 0.22 10.71 14.51
CA LEU A 4 -0.99 10.16 13.90
C LEU A 4 -0.93 10.33 12.37
N ILE A 5 -1.14 9.25 11.62
CA ILE A 5 -1.23 9.31 10.15
C ILE A 5 -2.60 8.79 9.68
N GLU A 6 -3.42 9.67 9.09
CA GLU A 6 -4.59 9.25 8.34
C GLU A 6 -4.18 8.80 6.94
N LEU A 7 -4.31 7.51 6.68
CA LEU A 7 -3.96 6.86 5.42
C LEU A 7 -4.96 7.15 4.29
N PRO A 8 -4.55 7.09 3.03
CA PRO A 8 -5.46 7.06 1.89
C PRO A 8 -6.48 5.93 2.00
N THR A 9 -7.66 6.11 1.37
CA THR A 9 -8.74 5.11 1.47
C THR A 9 -8.48 3.85 0.65
N TRP A 10 -7.90 4.03 -0.56
CA TRP A 10 -7.68 2.94 -1.51
C TRP A 10 -6.33 2.30 -1.30
N LEU A 11 -6.27 0.97 -1.47
CA LEU A 11 -5.03 0.18 -1.29
C LEU A 11 -3.88 0.74 -2.15
N GLY A 12 -4.13 1.03 -3.42
CA GLY A 12 -3.11 1.57 -4.32
C GLY A 12 -2.56 2.93 -3.87
N ASP A 13 -3.46 3.85 -3.44
CA ASP A 13 -3.04 5.14 -2.90
C ASP A 13 -2.25 4.97 -1.58
N ALA A 14 -2.62 3.98 -0.76
CA ALA A 14 -1.90 3.66 0.47
C ALA A 14 -0.48 3.15 0.18
N VAL A 15 -0.30 2.26 -0.81
CA VAL A 15 1.03 1.84 -1.29
C VAL A 15 1.82 3.03 -1.81
N MET A 16 1.22 3.88 -2.66
CA MET A 16 1.88 5.08 -3.18
C MET A 16 2.24 6.11 -2.11
N ALA A 17 1.57 6.10 -0.96
CA ALA A 17 1.90 6.94 0.18
C ALA A 17 3.09 6.40 1.01
N SER A 18 3.52 5.15 0.82
CA SER A 18 4.54 4.52 1.64
C SER A 18 5.86 5.30 1.65
N ALA A 19 6.33 5.80 0.49
CA ALA A 19 7.53 6.63 0.41
C ALA A 19 7.42 7.91 1.28
N ALA A 20 6.25 8.53 1.31
CA ALA A 20 6.01 9.71 2.13
C ALA A 20 5.89 9.36 3.63
N VAL A 21 5.36 8.18 3.97
CA VAL A 21 5.35 7.65 5.35
C VAL A 21 6.77 7.39 5.83
N GLU A 22 7.63 6.79 4.99
CA GLU A 22 9.06 6.61 5.29
C GLU A 22 9.76 7.95 5.56
N ALA A 23 9.46 8.97 4.73
CA ALA A 23 10.01 10.30 4.95
C ALA A 23 9.59 10.89 6.31
N ILE A 24 8.33 10.72 6.73
CA ILE A 24 7.86 11.11 8.06
C ILE A 24 8.62 10.32 9.13
N ALA A 25 8.68 9.00 9.04
CA ALA A 25 9.32 8.15 10.04
C ALA A 25 10.81 8.48 10.23
N LYS A 26 11.52 8.74 9.13
CA LYS A 26 12.95 9.04 9.14
C LYS A 26 13.28 10.44 9.67
N HIS A 27 12.46 11.43 9.32
CA HIS A 27 12.75 12.83 9.61
C HIS A 27 11.92 13.43 10.74
N ALA A 28 11.05 12.64 11.38
CA ALA A 28 10.23 13.10 12.48
C ALA A 28 11.05 13.57 13.70
N ALA A 29 12.23 12.98 13.96
CA ALA A 29 13.14 13.41 15.02
C ALA A 29 13.71 14.83 14.79
N ALA A 30 13.66 15.36 13.56
CA ALA A 30 14.05 16.74 13.24
C ALA A 30 12.94 17.77 13.53
N PHE A 31 11.83 17.35 14.09
CA PHE A 31 10.77 18.23 14.59
C PHE A 31 11.22 18.98 15.84
N ASP A 32 12.16 19.88 15.71
CA ASP A 32 12.42 20.84 16.77
C ASP A 32 11.29 21.88 16.76
N ALA A 33 10.62 22.03 17.91
CA ALA A 33 9.34 22.72 18.07
C ALA A 33 9.39 24.25 17.76
N GLY A 34 10.50 24.75 17.25
CA GLY A 34 10.74 26.17 17.01
C GLY A 34 10.74 26.65 15.56
N ASN A 35 10.82 25.80 14.54
CA ASN A 35 11.17 26.24 13.19
C ASN A 35 10.21 25.84 12.05
N LEU A 36 8.99 25.40 12.34
CA LEU A 36 8.03 25.00 11.28
C LEU A 36 6.90 26.04 11.17
N THR A 37 7.14 27.06 10.35
CA THR A 37 6.09 27.99 9.91
C THR A 37 5.31 27.37 8.74
N GLY A 38 4.42 26.45 9.01
CA GLY A 38 3.34 26.07 8.12
C GLY A 38 2.12 26.90 8.51
N GLU A 39 1.83 27.96 7.80
CA GLU A 39 0.62 28.75 8.02
C GLU A 39 -0.61 27.84 7.80
N PHE A 40 -1.26 27.46 8.89
CA PHE A 40 -2.67 27.18 8.88
C PHE A 40 -3.37 28.53 8.79
N GLU A 41 -4.01 28.87 7.67
CA GLU A 41 -5.07 29.83 7.68
C GLU A 41 -6.09 29.39 8.74
N ASN A 42 -6.08 30.09 9.87
CA ASN A 42 -7.09 30.01 10.91
C ASN A 42 -8.41 30.52 10.31
N GLU A 43 -9.15 29.67 9.59
CA GLU A 43 -10.58 29.89 9.45
C GLU A 43 -11.24 29.65 10.81
N ARG A 44 -11.29 30.71 11.61
CA ARG A 44 -12.26 30.84 12.71
C ARG A 44 -13.62 30.86 12.05
N ASP A 45 -14.33 29.74 12.14
CA ASP A 45 -15.79 29.68 12.17
C ASP A 45 -16.25 28.21 12.19
N PHE A 46 -16.29 27.65 13.37
CA PHE A 46 -17.13 26.49 13.68
C PHE A 46 -17.49 26.52 15.16
N SER A 47 -18.55 27.25 15.51
CA SER A 47 -19.23 27.09 16.79
C SER A 47 -20.11 25.85 16.77
N PHE A 48 -19.69 24.78 17.43
CA PHE A 48 -20.53 23.62 17.70
C PHE A 48 -21.21 23.82 19.05
N SER A 49 -22.54 23.98 19.06
CA SER A 49 -23.32 24.02 20.29
C SER A 49 -23.36 22.64 20.95
N SER A 50 -22.85 22.58 22.18
CA SER A 50 -22.83 21.38 23.02
C SER A 50 -24.16 21.23 23.77
N GLN A 51 -25.22 20.81 23.13
CA GLN A 51 -26.42 20.36 23.85
C GLN A 51 -26.87 18.97 23.35
N ASN A 52 -27.00 18.04 24.32
CA ASN A 52 -27.62 16.72 24.26
C ASN A 52 -26.83 15.58 23.59
N PHE A 53 -25.90 14.97 24.32
CA PHE A 53 -25.49 13.58 23.98
C PHE A 53 -25.09 12.78 25.22
N GLY A 54 -25.85 11.70 25.47
CA GLY A 54 -25.57 10.70 26.49
C GLY A 54 -24.28 9.90 26.21
N SER A 55 -23.66 9.44 27.28
CA SER A 55 -22.45 8.63 27.27
C SER A 55 -22.65 7.30 26.56
N VAL A 56 -21.99 7.10 25.41
CA VAL A 56 -21.89 5.81 24.75
C VAL A 56 -20.42 5.37 24.82
N THR A 57 -20.14 4.51 25.77
CA THR A 57 -18.91 3.71 25.79
C THR A 57 -19.04 2.60 24.76
N GLN A 58 -18.34 2.69 23.64
CA GLN A 58 -18.19 1.59 22.69
C GLN A 58 -16.70 1.24 22.54
N GLU A 59 -16.41 -0.05 22.60
CA GLU A 59 -15.08 -0.60 22.43
C GLU A 59 -14.44 -0.15 21.11
N ILE A 60 -13.28 0.44 21.25
CA ILE A 60 -12.41 0.80 20.11
C ILE A 60 -11.69 -0.49 19.71
N GLN A 61 -11.88 -0.98 18.50
CA GLN A 61 -11.05 -2.08 17.98
C GLN A 61 -9.63 -1.56 17.74
N ILE A 62 -8.76 -1.83 18.71
CA ILE A 62 -7.33 -1.55 18.65
C ILE A 62 -6.63 -2.90 18.40
N PHE A 63 -5.99 -3.03 17.26
CA PHE A 63 -5.13 -4.18 16.98
C PHE A 63 -3.70 -3.81 17.37
N LYS A 64 -3.24 -4.34 18.51
CA LYS A 64 -1.82 -4.28 18.90
C LYS A 64 -1.03 -5.31 18.08
N ASN A 65 0.23 -5.02 17.81
CA ASN A 65 1.14 -6.02 17.23
C ASN A 65 1.46 -7.04 18.31
N ASP A 66 0.73 -8.16 18.35
CA ASP A 66 1.15 -9.34 19.11
C ASP A 66 2.31 -9.98 18.34
N THR A 67 3.53 -9.69 18.76
CA THR A 67 4.67 -10.53 18.40
C THR A 67 4.42 -11.90 19.03
N PRO A 68 4.46 -13.02 18.28
CA PRO A 68 4.38 -14.33 18.86
C PRO A 68 5.58 -14.52 19.78
N ASN A 69 5.30 -14.75 21.06
CA ASN A 69 6.29 -15.04 22.08
C ASN A 69 6.79 -16.48 21.84
N LEU A 70 7.90 -16.61 21.10
CA LEU A 70 8.60 -17.88 20.88
C LEU A 70 9.42 -18.25 22.12
N ASN A 71 8.77 -18.46 23.26
CA ASN A 71 9.34 -19.17 24.40
C ASN A 71 8.89 -20.63 24.38
N GLY A 72 9.37 -21.38 23.41
CA GLY A 72 9.38 -22.84 23.45
C GLY A 72 10.52 -23.32 24.37
N LYS A 73 10.12 -23.94 25.48
CA LYS A 73 11.02 -24.65 26.40
C LYS A 73 11.82 -25.70 25.63
N PHE A 74 13.14 -25.55 25.58
CA PHE A 74 14.06 -26.66 25.33
C PHE A 74 14.84 -26.92 26.61
N GLY A 75 14.86 -28.21 27.00
CA GLY A 75 15.41 -28.75 28.22
C GLY A 75 16.93 -28.56 28.35
N ALA A 76 17.32 -28.49 29.59
CA ALA A 76 18.70 -28.43 30.03
C ALA A 76 19.48 -29.69 29.63
N ASP A 77 20.65 -29.51 29.04
CA ASP A 77 21.73 -30.48 29.16
C ASP A 77 23.03 -29.76 29.53
N ARG A 78 23.79 -30.39 30.51
CA ARG A 78 24.89 -29.77 31.22
C ARG A 78 26.23 -30.18 30.60
N GLY A 79 27.15 -29.20 30.54
CA GLY A 79 28.57 -29.33 30.80
C GLY A 79 29.51 -29.00 29.64
N PRO A 80 30.81 -28.75 29.87
CA PRO A 80 31.45 -28.32 31.12
C PRO A 80 32.23 -26.98 31.02
N ASN A 81 32.63 -26.49 32.20
CA ASN A 81 33.51 -25.34 32.47
C ASN A 81 34.80 -25.27 31.65
N LEU A 82 35.13 -24.09 31.19
CA LEU A 82 36.51 -23.65 31.02
C LEU A 82 36.66 -22.19 31.46
N THR A 83 37.38 -22.04 32.55
CA THR A 83 37.97 -20.83 33.10
C THR A 83 39.08 -20.31 32.20
N ALA A 84 39.16 -19.01 31.94
CA ALA A 84 40.37 -18.23 32.09
C ALA A 84 40.27 -16.77 31.62
N ASN A 85 40.60 -15.91 32.55
CA ASN A 85 41.38 -14.68 32.46
C ASN A 85 40.74 -13.40 31.89
N ALA A 86 40.43 -12.58 32.87
CA ALA A 86 40.28 -11.14 32.78
C ALA A 86 41.59 -10.46 32.35
N GLN A 87 41.52 -9.55 31.42
CA GLN A 87 42.40 -8.39 31.36
C GLN A 87 41.57 -7.15 31.14
N GLU A 88 41.48 -6.33 32.18
CA GLU A 88 41.01 -4.95 32.15
C GLU A 88 41.87 -4.14 31.17
N ASN A 89 41.21 -3.45 30.24
CA ASN A 89 41.75 -2.24 29.63
C ASN A 89 40.68 -1.15 29.71
N GLN A 90 40.84 -0.30 30.71
CA GLN A 90 40.09 0.93 30.87
C GLN A 90 40.50 1.91 29.76
N ASN A 91 39.52 2.32 28.96
CA ASN A 91 39.58 3.59 28.27
C ASN A 91 38.18 4.25 28.27
N PRO A 92 37.98 5.31 29.07
CA PRO A 92 36.70 5.99 29.12
C PRO A 92 36.64 7.04 28.02
N GLN A 93 36.26 6.65 26.81
CA GLN A 93 35.77 7.62 25.86
C GLN A 93 34.24 7.63 25.91
N ASN A 94 33.72 8.65 26.57
CA ASN A 94 32.33 9.09 26.59
C ASN A 94 31.79 9.24 25.16
N LEU A 95 31.26 8.19 24.55
CA LEU A 95 30.25 8.28 23.51
C LEU A 95 28.91 8.47 24.23
N LYS A 96 28.46 9.70 24.33
CA LYS A 96 27.05 10.01 24.56
C LYS A 96 26.26 9.26 23.48
N LYS A 97 25.69 8.09 23.81
CA LYS A 97 24.57 7.50 23.09
C LYS A 97 23.43 8.51 23.27
N GLU A 98 23.26 9.42 22.32
CA GLU A 98 21.98 10.09 22.14
C GLU A 98 20.96 8.98 22.00
N THR A 99 20.12 8.84 23.03
CA THR A 99 18.92 8.03 22.99
C THR A 99 18.01 8.69 21.95
N GLN A 100 18.13 8.27 20.69
CA GLN A 100 17.24 8.68 19.61
C GLN A 100 15.85 8.20 20.04
N GLU A 101 15.00 9.11 20.53
CA GLU A 101 13.63 8.81 20.89
C GLU A 101 12.95 8.13 19.70
N SER A 102 12.57 6.88 19.87
CA SER A 102 11.96 6.10 18.80
C SER A 102 10.63 6.73 18.35
N VAL A 103 10.53 7.04 17.08
CA VAL A 103 9.28 7.54 16.48
C VAL A 103 8.24 6.43 16.53
N LYS A 104 7.06 6.73 17.10
CA LYS A 104 5.90 5.83 17.14
C LYS A 104 4.78 6.40 16.28
N ILE A 105 4.23 5.58 15.39
CA ILE A 105 3.19 5.99 14.45
C ILE A 105 1.91 5.21 14.73
N VAL A 106 0.82 5.93 14.90
CA VAL A 106 -0.53 5.38 14.90
C VAL A 106 -1.13 5.60 13.50
N PHE A 107 -1.45 4.51 12.82
CA PHE A 107 -2.08 4.57 11.52
C PHE A 107 -3.59 4.50 11.63
N PHE A 108 -4.28 5.42 11.00
CA PHE A 108 -5.75 5.50 10.96
C PHE A 108 -6.24 5.41 9.52
N GLY A 109 -7.22 4.53 9.22
CA GLY A 109 -7.70 4.44 7.85
C GLY A 109 -8.75 3.37 7.56
N SER A 110 -8.83 2.95 6.30
CA SER A 110 -9.60 1.77 5.91
C SER A 110 -8.90 0.50 6.38
N PHE A 111 -9.65 -0.60 6.52
CA PHE A 111 -9.09 -1.90 6.91
C PHE A 111 -7.86 -2.27 6.05
N ALA A 112 -8.01 -2.24 4.72
CA ALA A 112 -6.91 -2.63 3.83
C ALA A 112 -5.67 -1.71 3.94
N ALA A 113 -5.87 -0.40 4.12
CA ALA A 113 -4.75 0.52 4.32
C ALA A 113 -4.07 0.31 5.68
N CYS A 114 -4.83 0.04 6.74
CA CYS A 114 -4.29 -0.28 8.06
C CYS A 114 -3.48 -1.58 8.05
N GLU A 115 -4.00 -2.65 7.45
CA GLU A 115 -3.28 -3.92 7.33
C GLU A 115 -1.96 -3.78 6.55
N LEU A 116 -1.93 -2.91 5.52
CA LEU A 116 -0.71 -2.65 4.75
C LEU A 116 0.42 -2.06 5.61
N PHE A 117 0.10 -1.20 6.58
CA PHE A 117 1.09 -0.53 7.43
C PHE A 117 1.29 -1.18 8.80
N LYS A 118 0.55 -2.25 9.11
CA LYS A 118 0.67 -2.96 10.39
C LYS A 118 2.08 -3.51 10.64
N ALA A 119 2.79 -3.93 9.59
CA ALA A 119 4.16 -4.42 9.67
C ALA A 119 5.23 -3.30 9.64
N HIS A 120 4.85 -2.03 9.56
CA HIS A 120 5.81 -0.93 9.55
C HIS A 120 6.59 -0.86 10.88
N PRO A 121 7.94 -0.74 10.87
CA PRO A 121 8.76 -0.78 12.09
C PRO A 121 8.37 0.24 13.15
N ASN A 122 7.91 1.41 12.72
CA ASN A 122 7.48 2.47 13.63
C ASN A 122 5.99 2.38 14.01
N CYS A 123 5.27 1.34 13.58
CA CYS A 123 3.85 1.18 13.90
C CYS A 123 3.65 0.90 15.38
N GLU A 124 2.99 1.81 16.09
CA GLU A 124 2.55 1.57 17.46
C GLU A 124 1.30 0.67 17.48
N TYR A 125 0.30 1.04 16.69
CA TYR A 125 -0.89 0.27 16.38
C TYR A 125 -1.66 0.89 15.20
N VAL A 126 -2.64 0.15 14.69
CA VAL A 126 -3.52 0.59 13.62
C VAL A 126 -4.95 0.80 14.12
N VAL A 127 -5.65 1.78 13.58
CA VAL A 127 -7.05 2.11 13.92
C VAL A 127 -7.90 2.13 12.67
N VAL A 128 -8.80 1.18 12.57
CA VAL A 128 -9.75 1.13 11.45
C VAL A 128 -10.89 2.15 11.67
N ASP A 129 -11.19 2.96 10.66
CA ASP A 129 -12.31 3.91 10.66
C ASP A 129 -13.65 3.18 10.79
N SER A 130 -14.15 3.03 12.01
CA SER A 130 -15.43 2.42 12.34
C SER A 130 -16.62 3.36 12.09
N SER A 131 -16.36 4.64 11.81
CA SER A 131 -17.41 5.66 11.66
C SER A 131 -18.19 5.54 10.35
N LYS A 132 -17.64 4.88 9.32
CA LYS A 132 -18.18 4.87 7.94
C LYS A 132 -19.62 4.43 7.81
N LYS A 133 -20.10 3.53 8.67
CA LYS A 133 -21.47 3.00 8.70
C LYS A 133 -22.33 3.60 9.82
N ALA A 134 -21.81 4.57 10.59
CA ALA A 134 -22.49 5.11 11.75
C ALA A 134 -23.50 6.20 11.36
N LYS A 135 -24.65 6.26 12.06
CA LYS A 135 -25.70 7.27 11.87
C LYS A 135 -25.17 8.71 12.06
N PHE A 136 -24.26 8.91 13.04
CA PHE A 136 -23.63 10.20 13.32
C PHE A 136 -22.12 10.13 13.01
N ARG A 137 -21.78 9.90 11.72
CA ARG A 137 -20.43 9.62 11.26
C ARG A 137 -19.38 10.62 11.73
N LEU A 138 -19.64 11.93 11.57
CA LEU A 138 -18.63 12.97 11.88
C LEU A 138 -18.34 13.04 13.38
N TRP A 139 -19.38 12.97 14.20
CA TRP A 139 -19.25 12.95 15.65
C TRP A 139 -18.49 11.72 16.15
N ARG A 140 -18.87 10.53 15.61
CA ARG A 140 -18.19 9.28 15.95
C ARG A 140 -16.72 9.29 15.54
N LEU A 141 -16.40 9.81 14.35
CA LEU A 141 -15.02 9.96 13.88
C LEU A 141 -14.24 10.90 14.80
N PHE A 142 -14.80 12.05 15.15
CA PHE A 142 -14.18 13.00 16.08
C PHE A 142 -13.80 12.35 17.41
N TRP A 143 -14.75 11.67 18.06
CA TRP A 143 -14.52 11.03 19.34
C TRP A 143 -13.59 9.80 19.23
N GLN A 144 -13.67 9.03 18.17
CA GLN A 144 -12.75 7.93 17.91
C GLN A 144 -11.30 8.43 17.90
N VAL A 145 -11.03 9.51 17.17
CA VAL A 145 -9.68 10.08 17.09
C VAL A 145 -9.27 10.79 18.39
N ARG A 146 -10.18 11.52 19.01
CA ARG A 146 -9.89 12.24 20.26
C ARG A 146 -9.48 11.32 21.40
N ASN A 147 -9.99 10.10 21.42
CA ASN A 147 -9.68 9.09 22.44
C ASN A 147 -8.37 8.32 22.19
N LEU A 148 -7.66 8.57 21.09
CA LEU A 148 -6.36 7.95 20.80
C LEU A 148 -5.20 8.56 21.61
N GLY A 149 -5.46 9.60 22.40
CA GLY A 149 -4.46 10.26 23.23
C GLY A 149 -3.84 11.50 22.57
N LYS A 150 -2.65 11.88 23.05
CA LYS A 150 -1.91 13.04 22.52
C LYS A 150 -0.90 12.60 21.48
N PHE A 151 -0.64 13.48 20.52
CA PHE A 151 0.34 13.31 19.45
C PHE A 151 1.19 14.58 19.32
N ASP A 152 2.43 14.44 18.93
CA ASP A 152 3.28 15.57 18.59
C ASP A 152 2.85 16.16 17.22
N ALA A 153 2.55 15.28 16.26
CA ALA A 153 2.06 15.69 14.95
C ALA A 153 0.95 14.77 14.42
N ALA A 154 0.09 15.30 13.55
CA ALA A 154 -0.93 14.55 12.82
C ALA A 154 -0.88 14.90 11.32
N PHE A 155 -0.83 13.87 10.48
CA PHE A 155 -0.83 13.98 9.03
C PHE A 155 -2.08 13.33 8.45
N SER A 156 -2.75 14.02 7.53
CA SER A 156 -3.81 13.41 6.73
C SER A 156 -3.40 13.34 5.27
N PHE A 157 -3.32 12.14 4.71
CA PHE A 157 -3.08 11.90 3.28
C PHE A 157 -4.35 12.00 2.43
N ARG A 158 -5.42 12.55 2.98
CA ARG A 158 -6.71 12.73 2.31
C ARG A 158 -7.09 14.19 2.28
N SER A 159 -7.85 14.59 1.25
CA SER A 159 -8.35 15.97 1.07
C SER A 159 -9.87 16.06 1.27
N SER A 160 -10.45 15.21 2.10
CA SER A 160 -11.90 15.16 2.32
C SER A 160 -12.32 16.01 3.52
N PHE A 161 -13.59 16.41 3.55
CA PHE A 161 -14.17 17.08 4.73
C PHE A 161 -14.04 16.24 6.00
N THR A 162 -14.24 14.92 5.90
CA THR A 162 -14.05 14.01 7.05
C THR A 162 -12.64 14.04 7.59
N SER A 163 -11.61 14.25 6.76
CA SER A 163 -10.23 14.39 7.19
C SER A 163 -9.98 15.69 7.97
N LYS A 164 -10.70 16.77 7.65
CA LYS A 164 -10.65 18.00 8.46
C LYS A 164 -11.22 17.73 9.86
N ILE A 165 -12.33 16.99 9.97
CA ILE A 165 -12.92 16.58 11.27
C ILE A 165 -11.97 15.67 12.05
N LEU A 166 -11.29 14.73 11.38
CA LEU A 166 -10.28 13.88 11.99
C LEU A 166 -9.14 14.71 12.60
N LEU A 167 -8.56 15.60 11.80
CA LEU A 167 -7.48 16.47 12.27
C LEU A 167 -7.95 17.42 13.38
N TYR A 168 -9.19 17.90 13.34
CA TYR A 168 -9.76 18.72 14.41
C TYR A 168 -9.90 17.91 15.71
N GLY A 169 -10.37 16.67 15.64
CA GLY A 169 -10.48 15.76 16.80
C GLY A 169 -9.13 15.33 17.37
N ALA A 170 -8.08 15.23 16.55
CA ALA A 170 -6.75 14.84 16.97
C ALA A 170 -6.15 15.84 17.97
N ARG A 171 -5.70 15.35 19.14
CA ARG A 171 -4.94 16.13 20.12
C ARG A 171 -3.47 16.15 19.72
N ALA A 172 -3.14 16.88 18.66
CA ALA A 172 -1.79 16.97 18.10
C ALA A 172 -1.27 18.41 18.17
N GLY A 173 0.02 18.55 18.46
CA GLY A 173 0.72 19.83 18.49
C GLY A 173 0.74 20.49 17.11
N GLN A 174 0.99 19.70 16.07
CA GLN A 174 0.99 20.15 14.68
C GLN A 174 0.06 19.27 13.84
N LYS A 175 -0.57 19.86 12.82
CA LYS A 175 -1.57 19.18 11.98
C LYS A 175 -1.35 19.53 10.52
N PHE A 176 -1.20 18.52 9.67
CA PHE A 176 -0.91 18.67 8.25
C PHE A 176 -1.96 17.96 7.41
N ALA A 177 -2.53 18.67 6.44
CA ALA A 177 -3.54 18.16 5.54
C ALA A 177 -3.06 18.16 4.08
N PHE A 178 -3.14 17.01 3.42
CA PHE A 178 -2.86 16.89 2.00
C PHE A 178 -3.88 17.69 1.19
N LYS A 179 -3.40 18.54 0.30
CA LYS A 179 -4.22 19.27 -0.67
C LYS A 179 -4.04 18.62 -2.06
N LYS A 180 -5.14 18.19 -2.66
CA LYS A 180 -5.10 17.61 -4.00
C LYS A 180 -4.70 18.65 -5.03
N SER A 181 -3.59 18.40 -5.75
CA SER A 181 -3.11 19.26 -6.84
C SER A 181 -3.60 18.74 -8.21
N LYS A 182 -3.68 19.65 -9.19
CA LYS A 182 -4.04 19.37 -10.58
C LYS A 182 -2.83 19.38 -11.53
N ASP A 183 -1.61 19.36 -10.98
CA ASP A 183 -0.34 19.56 -11.72
C ASP A 183 0.08 18.38 -12.62
N GLY A 184 -0.73 17.34 -12.74
CA GLY A 184 -0.42 16.19 -13.59
C GLY A 184 0.67 15.25 -13.05
N ALA A 185 1.37 15.60 -11.96
CA ALA A 185 2.43 14.81 -11.37
C ALA A 185 1.92 13.42 -10.90
N HIS A 186 2.84 12.47 -10.78
CA HIS A 186 2.54 11.16 -10.24
C HIS A 186 2.08 11.24 -8.78
N GLN A 187 1.18 10.35 -8.35
CA GLN A 187 0.59 10.42 -7.00
C GLN A 187 1.64 10.29 -5.88
N VAL A 188 2.68 9.48 -6.07
CA VAL A 188 3.83 9.38 -5.14
C VAL A 188 4.51 10.73 -4.96
N GLN A 189 4.77 11.46 -6.06
CA GLN A 189 5.39 12.78 -6.02
C GLN A 189 4.50 13.81 -5.28
N LYS A 190 3.18 13.72 -5.46
CA LYS A 190 2.23 14.59 -4.74
C LYS A 190 2.28 14.37 -3.24
N TYR A 191 2.32 13.11 -2.80
CA TYR A 191 2.43 12.76 -1.39
C TYR A 191 3.78 13.19 -0.81
N LEU A 192 4.88 12.96 -1.53
CA LEU A 192 6.20 13.41 -1.11
C LEU A 192 6.32 14.93 -1.05
N LYS A 193 5.78 15.65 -2.06
CA LYS A 193 5.74 17.12 -2.04
C LYS A 193 5.01 17.65 -0.81
N PHE A 194 3.89 17.03 -0.46
CA PHE A 194 3.14 17.36 0.75
C PHE A 194 4.00 17.20 2.01
N VAL A 195 4.63 16.03 2.18
CA VAL A 195 5.45 15.74 3.38
C VAL A 195 6.71 16.61 3.39
N LYS A 196 7.37 16.79 2.26
CA LYS A 196 8.54 17.68 2.15
C LYS A 196 8.21 19.11 2.58
N SER A 197 7.06 19.62 2.15
CA SER A 197 6.59 20.95 2.56
C SER A 197 6.26 21.00 4.05
N ALA A 198 5.57 19.97 4.58
CA ALA A 198 5.19 19.89 5.98
C ALA A 198 6.40 19.81 6.93
N LEU A 199 7.47 19.13 6.51
CA LEU A 199 8.68 18.88 7.30
C LEU A 199 9.86 19.77 6.91
N ASN A 200 9.67 20.72 5.99
CA ASN A 200 10.73 21.60 5.44
C ASN A 200 11.94 20.80 4.91
N LEU A 201 11.68 19.68 4.21
CA LEU A 201 12.73 18.83 3.68
C LEU A 201 13.12 19.23 2.26
N LYS A 202 14.41 19.38 1.99
CA LYS A 202 14.94 19.61 0.64
C LYS A 202 14.78 18.35 -0.23
N GLN A 203 15.07 17.19 0.32
CA GLN A 203 15.04 15.90 -0.38
C GLN A 203 14.37 14.83 0.50
N ALA A 204 13.77 13.82 -0.13
CA ALA A 204 13.27 12.60 0.52
C ALA A 204 13.41 11.45 -0.48
N ASN A 205 13.66 10.23 0.02
CA ASN A 205 13.63 9.03 -0.80
C ASN A 205 12.19 8.82 -1.30
N ASP A 206 12.03 8.47 -2.57
CA ASP A 206 10.74 8.30 -3.22
C ASP A 206 10.47 6.83 -3.61
N GLU A 207 11.26 5.89 -3.10
CA GLU A 207 11.01 4.46 -3.26
C GLU A 207 9.81 4.03 -2.40
N LEU A 208 8.96 3.22 -3.01
CA LEU A 208 7.86 2.56 -2.29
C LEU A 208 8.44 1.49 -1.37
N LYS A 209 7.90 1.39 -0.15
CA LYS A 209 8.38 0.40 0.82
C LYS A 209 7.25 -0.29 1.54
N LEU A 210 7.27 -1.61 1.53
CA LEU A 210 6.39 -2.50 2.27
C LEU A 210 7.25 -3.44 3.11
N TYR A 211 6.72 -3.89 4.25
CA TYR A 211 7.48 -4.64 5.25
C TYR A 211 7.00 -6.09 5.41
N PHE A 212 6.44 -6.66 4.34
CA PHE A 212 6.13 -8.08 4.31
C PHE A 212 7.20 -8.83 3.53
N GLU A 213 7.63 -9.98 4.05
CA GLU A 213 8.64 -10.80 3.36
C GLU A 213 8.01 -11.51 2.17
N PRO A 214 8.57 -11.37 0.96
CA PRO A 214 8.06 -12.07 -0.22
C PRO A 214 8.04 -13.58 -0.05
N HIS A 215 6.94 -14.21 -0.47
CA HIS A 215 6.80 -15.66 -0.45
C HIS A 215 7.86 -16.34 -1.33
N LYS A 216 8.28 -17.56 -0.96
CA LYS A 216 9.17 -18.39 -1.78
C LYS A 216 8.34 -19.39 -2.55
N PHE A 217 8.32 -19.25 -3.88
CA PHE A 217 7.72 -20.25 -4.77
C PHE A 217 8.80 -21.17 -5.32
N ASP A 218 8.47 -22.45 -5.47
CA ASP A 218 9.38 -23.47 -6.01
C ASP A 218 9.50 -23.42 -7.55
N ALA A 219 8.60 -22.71 -8.20
CA ALA A 219 8.57 -22.52 -9.65
C ALA A 219 8.16 -21.08 -10.01
N PRO A 220 8.51 -20.59 -11.21
CA PRO A 220 8.05 -19.29 -11.69
C PRO A 220 6.52 -19.21 -11.75
N VAL A 221 5.98 -18.06 -11.38
CA VAL A 221 4.52 -17.84 -11.28
C VAL A 221 4.07 -16.79 -12.28
N LEU A 222 3.01 -17.06 -13.03
CA LEU A 222 2.25 -16.07 -13.76
C LEU A 222 1.05 -15.66 -12.91
N GLY A 223 1.14 -14.48 -12.30
CA GLY A 223 0.07 -13.92 -11.49
C GLY A 223 -0.90 -13.10 -12.35
N LEU A 224 -2.18 -13.35 -12.23
CA LEU A 224 -3.25 -12.63 -12.94
C LEU A 224 -4.10 -11.83 -11.98
N ASN A 225 -4.27 -10.52 -12.20
CA ASN A 225 -5.15 -9.69 -11.40
C ASN A 225 -6.19 -8.98 -12.29
N PRO A 226 -7.33 -9.64 -12.56
CA PRO A 226 -8.37 -9.13 -13.46
C PRO A 226 -9.25 -8.06 -12.83
N GLY A 227 -9.15 -7.85 -11.51
CA GLY A 227 -9.96 -6.93 -10.75
C GLY A 227 -9.60 -5.47 -10.95
N ALA A 228 -10.58 -4.59 -10.75
CA ALA A 228 -10.39 -3.16 -10.57
C ALA A 228 -11.59 -2.57 -9.82
N SER A 229 -11.38 -2.17 -8.56
CA SER A 229 -12.44 -1.61 -7.70
C SER A 229 -12.95 -0.24 -8.17
N TYR A 230 -12.20 0.46 -9.01
CA TYR A 230 -12.60 1.75 -9.57
C TYR A 230 -13.85 1.63 -10.44
N GLY A 231 -13.93 0.61 -11.30
CA GLY A 231 -15.06 0.36 -12.19
C GLY A 231 -14.72 -0.55 -13.35
N SER A 232 -15.76 -1.04 -14.06
CA SER A 232 -15.63 -1.99 -15.17
C SER A 232 -14.79 -1.46 -16.34
N ALA A 233 -14.76 -0.13 -16.54
CA ALA A 233 -13.97 0.47 -17.62
C ALA A 233 -12.45 0.19 -17.53
N LYS A 234 -11.93 -0.13 -16.33
CA LYS A 234 -10.52 -0.52 -16.12
C LYS A 234 -10.26 -2.02 -16.30
N ARG A 235 -11.30 -2.84 -16.39
CA ARG A 235 -11.17 -4.30 -16.38
C ARG A 235 -10.92 -4.81 -17.78
N TRP A 236 -9.81 -5.52 -17.96
CA TRP A 236 -9.57 -6.31 -19.15
C TRP A 236 -10.45 -7.56 -19.12
N TYR A 237 -10.61 -8.24 -20.24
CA TYR A 237 -11.57 -9.34 -20.39
C TYR A 237 -11.07 -10.63 -19.73
N PRO A 238 -11.92 -11.38 -18.99
CA PRO A 238 -11.53 -12.66 -18.40
C PRO A 238 -10.99 -13.65 -19.43
N ALA A 239 -11.64 -13.74 -20.61
CA ALA A 239 -11.18 -14.59 -21.69
C ALA A 239 -9.78 -14.23 -22.20
N TYR A 240 -9.41 -12.95 -22.15
CA TYR A 240 -8.09 -12.48 -22.58
C TYR A 240 -7.01 -12.83 -21.55
N PHE A 241 -7.30 -12.68 -20.24
CA PHE A 241 -6.42 -13.19 -19.19
C PHE A 241 -6.21 -14.70 -19.31
N ALA A 242 -7.29 -15.46 -19.57
CA ALA A 242 -7.20 -16.90 -19.74
C ALA A 242 -6.36 -17.29 -20.96
N GLN A 243 -6.50 -16.60 -22.10
CA GLN A 243 -5.68 -16.84 -23.29
C GLN A 243 -4.18 -16.62 -23.03
N VAL A 244 -3.82 -15.56 -22.32
CA VAL A 244 -2.43 -15.32 -21.91
C VAL A 244 -1.94 -16.45 -21.01
N ALA A 245 -2.72 -16.86 -20.03
CA ALA A 245 -2.34 -17.94 -19.13
C ALA A 245 -2.19 -19.27 -19.84
N LEU A 246 -3.08 -19.59 -20.77
CA LEU A 246 -3.01 -20.81 -21.59
C LEU A 246 -1.76 -20.86 -22.47
N HIS A 247 -1.32 -19.69 -23.00
CA HIS A 247 -0.09 -19.59 -23.78
C HIS A 247 1.15 -19.98 -22.97
N PHE A 248 1.14 -19.70 -21.67
CA PHE A 248 2.28 -19.93 -20.78
C PHE A 248 2.08 -21.07 -19.75
N LYS A 249 1.02 -21.90 -19.89
CA LYS A 249 0.63 -22.91 -18.90
C LYS A 249 1.70 -23.95 -18.58
N ASP A 250 2.55 -24.27 -19.56
CA ASP A 250 3.60 -25.28 -19.40
C ASP A 250 4.89 -24.69 -18.81
N LYS A 251 4.95 -23.36 -18.67
CA LYS A 251 6.12 -22.62 -18.17
C LYS A 251 5.94 -22.04 -16.78
N PHE A 252 4.75 -21.57 -16.48
CA PHE A 252 4.43 -20.90 -15.22
C PHE A 252 3.34 -21.62 -14.43
N LYS A 253 3.46 -21.64 -13.12
CA LYS A 253 2.33 -21.89 -12.24
C LYS A 253 1.37 -20.71 -12.34
N ILE A 254 0.10 -20.96 -12.63
CA ILE A 254 -0.90 -19.89 -12.80
C ILE A 254 -1.57 -19.57 -11.46
N MET A 255 -1.53 -18.30 -11.05
CA MET A 255 -2.22 -17.83 -9.86
C MET A 255 -3.14 -16.65 -10.19
N ILE A 256 -4.39 -16.69 -9.71
CA ILE A 256 -5.40 -15.67 -9.99
C ILE A 256 -5.68 -14.91 -8.69
N PHE A 257 -5.51 -13.59 -8.70
CA PHE A 257 -5.71 -12.69 -7.57
C PHE A 257 -6.97 -11.85 -7.74
N GLY A 258 -7.68 -11.60 -6.65
CA GLY A 258 -8.84 -10.73 -6.64
C GLY A 258 -9.38 -10.54 -5.23
N GLY A 259 -10.06 -9.44 -4.98
CA GLY A 259 -10.82 -9.23 -3.75
C GLY A 259 -12.10 -10.06 -3.72
N ALA A 260 -12.79 -10.08 -2.58
CA ALA A 260 -14.06 -10.82 -2.42
C ALA A 260 -15.15 -10.41 -3.43
N GLY A 261 -15.16 -9.13 -3.85
CA GLY A 261 -16.08 -8.61 -4.87
C GLY A 261 -15.66 -8.90 -6.32
N GLU A 262 -14.59 -9.65 -6.52
CA GLU A 262 -14.01 -9.97 -7.83
C GLU A 262 -13.99 -11.48 -8.09
N ARG A 263 -14.63 -12.29 -7.22
CA ARG A 263 -14.69 -13.75 -7.35
C ARG A 263 -15.25 -14.19 -8.69
N ASP A 264 -16.38 -13.63 -9.11
CA ASP A 264 -17.07 -14.02 -10.35
C ASP A 264 -16.15 -13.88 -11.58
N ILE A 265 -15.36 -12.80 -11.69
CA ILE A 265 -14.45 -12.60 -12.81
C ILE A 265 -13.24 -13.56 -12.72
N CYS A 266 -12.76 -13.87 -11.53
CA CYS A 266 -11.68 -14.83 -11.30
C CYS A 266 -12.13 -16.27 -11.59
N GLU A 267 -13.32 -16.65 -11.17
CA GLU A 267 -13.93 -17.96 -11.45
C GLU A 267 -14.20 -18.17 -12.94
N GLN A 268 -14.54 -17.12 -13.70
CA GLN A 268 -14.64 -17.20 -15.16
C GLN A 268 -13.29 -17.56 -15.78
N ILE A 269 -12.19 -16.96 -15.33
CA ILE A 269 -10.84 -17.28 -15.82
C ILE A 269 -10.48 -18.72 -15.46
N GLU A 270 -10.66 -19.10 -14.18
CA GLU A 270 -10.38 -20.45 -13.69
C GLU A 270 -11.13 -21.51 -14.51
N ARG A 271 -12.41 -21.31 -14.79
CA ARG A 271 -13.22 -22.23 -15.59
C ARG A 271 -12.64 -22.41 -16.99
N ILE A 272 -12.32 -21.28 -17.69
CA ILE A 272 -11.73 -21.36 -19.05
C ILE A 272 -10.40 -22.12 -19.00
N LEU A 273 -9.56 -21.90 -18.00
CA LEU A 273 -8.27 -22.58 -17.88
C LEU A 273 -8.47 -24.09 -17.69
N ARG A 274 -9.34 -24.50 -16.76
CA ARG A 274 -9.61 -25.91 -16.47
C ARG A 274 -10.25 -26.65 -17.68
N GLU A 275 -11.17 -26.02 -18.38
CA GLU A 275 -11.79 -26.55 -19.61
C GLU A 275 -10.75 -26.78 -20.72
N ASN A 276 -9.61 -26.05 -20.69
CA ASN A 276 -8.52 -26.20 -21.65
C ASN A 276 -7.28 -26.92 -21.08
N GLY A 277 -7.47 -27.70 -20.02
CA GLY A 277 -6.45 -28.56 -19.44
C GLY A 277 -5.30 -27.82 -18.75
N ALA A 278 -5.52 -26.59 -18.30
CA ALA A 278 -4.56 -25.83 -17.52
C ALA A 278 -4.96 -25.79 -16.03
N ASP A 279 -4.01 -26.11 -15.16
CA ASP A 279 -4.21 -25.97 -13.70
C ASP A 279 -3.94 -24.52 -13.26
N CYS A 280 -4.66 -24.09 -12.24
CA CYS A 280 -4.47 -22.76 -11.65
C CYS A 280 -4.93 -22.71 -10.21
N GLU A 281 -4.33 -21.80 -9.45
CA GLU A 281 -4.72 -21.51 -8.09
C GLU A 281 -5.50 -20.20 -8.03
N ASN A 282 -6.81 -20.28 -7.74
CA ASN A 282 -7.68 -19.12 -7.60
C ASN A 282 -7.72 -18.64 -6.14
N LEU A 283 -7.10 -17.49 -5.89
CA LEU A 283 -6.97 -16.85 -4.59
C LEU A 283 -7.99 -15.72 -4.34
N ALA A 284 -8.95 -15.52 -5.24
CA ALA A 284 -9.91 -14.43 -5.14
C ALA A 284 -10.74 -14.49 -3.84
N GLY A 285 -10.60 -13.45 -3.02
CA GLY A 285 -11.26 -13.35 -1.71
C GLY A 285 -10.79 -14.35 -0.65
N LYS A 286 -9.64 -15.00 -0.87
CA LYS A 286 -9.02 -15.96 0.06
C LYS A 286 -7.77 -15.43 0.74
N THR A 287 -7.17 -14.34 0.24
CA THR A 287 -5.95 -13.75 0.77
C THR A 287 -6.24 -12.54 1.65
N SER A 288 -5.51 -12.40 2.74
CA SER A 288 -5.34 -11.16 3.47
C SER A 288 -4.49 -10.15 2.67
N VAL A 289 -4.43 -8.90 3.10
CA VAL A 289 -3.56 -7.88 2.48
C VAL A 289 -2.08 -8.29 2.61
N ARG A 290 -1.71 -8.89 3.73
CA ARG A 290 -0.37 -9.40 3.98
C ARG A 290 -0.01 -10.48 2.96
N GLU A 291 -0.80 -11.54 2.86
CA GLU A 291 -0.58 -12.64 1.92
C GLU A 291 -0.57 -12.17 0.46
N LEU A 292 -1.42 -11.18 0.12
CA LEU A 292 -1.39 -10.55 -1.19
C LEU A 292 -0.03 -9.89 -1.49
N CYS A 293 0.52 -9.16 -0.51
CA CYS A 293 1.84 -8.54 -0.64
C CYS A 293 2.96 -9.58 -0.73
N GLU A 294 2.93 -10.59 0.14
CA GLU A 294 3.90 -11.70 0.17
C GLU A 294 3.90 -12.47 -1.16
N ASN A 295 2.73 -12.80 -1.69
CA ASN A 295 2.60 -13.52 -2.95
C ASN A 295 3.07 -12.67 -4.15
N ILE A 296 2.63 -11.42 -4.26
CA ILE A 296 3.04 -10.55 -5.39
C ILE A 296 4.56 -10.30 -5.35
N GLY A 297 5.14 -10.07 -4.18
CA GLY A 297 6.59 -9.96 -4.02
C GLY A 297 7.30 -11.28 -4.38
N GLY A 298 6.72 -12.42 -3.98
CA GLY A 298 7.21 -13.76 -4.29
C GLY A 298 7.23 -14.09 -5.77
N ILE A 299 6.26 -13.61 -6.54
CA ILE A 299 6.24 -13.75 -8.01
C ILE A 299 7.56 -13.22 -8.61
N GLY A 300 7.97 -12.00 -8.26
CA GLY A 300 9.22 -11.45 -8.78
C GLY A 300 10.45 -12.24 -8.34
N ARG A 301 10.47 -12.71 -7.10
CA ARG A 301 11.58 -13.51 -6.53
C ARG A 301 11.71 -14.89 -7.20
N SER A 302 10.61 -15.46 -7.70
CA SER A 302 10.61 -16.77 -8.39
C SER A 302 10.92 -16.68 -9.89
N GLY A 303 11.23 -15.50 -10.43
CA GLY A 303 11.37 -15.29 -11.87
C GLY A 303 10.04 -15.25 -12.62
N GLY A 304 8.95 -15.01 -11.91
CA GLY A 304 7.60 -14.93 -12.47
C GLY A 304 7.21 -13.53 -12.92
N ILE A 305 6.00 -13.40 -13.45
CA ILE A 305 5.46 -12.17 -14.04
C ILE A 305 4.04 -11.91 -13.53
N PHE A 306 3.72 -10.65 -13.28
CA PHE A 306 2.40 -10.24 -12.81
C PHE A 306 1.65 -9.44 -13.86
N VAL A 307 0.52 -9.94 -14.35
CA VAL A 307 -0.35 -9.28 -15.34
C VAL A 307 -1.55 -8.66 -14.62
N THR A 308 -1.71 -7.36 -14.71
CA THR A 308 -2.70 -6.66 -13.87
C THR A 308 -3.33 -5.46 -14.58
N ASN A 309 -4.58 -5.19 -14.27
CA ASN A 309 -5.19 -3.89 -14.56
C ASN A 309 -4.60 -2.79 -13.66
N ASP A 310 -4.84 -1.51 -14.02
CA ASP A 310 -4.56 -0.34 -13.17
C ASP A 310 -5.37 -0.41 -11.86
N SER A 311 -4.79 -1.03 -10.84
CA SER A 311 -5.43 -1.35 -9.56
C SER A 311 -4.45 -1.37 -8.38
N GLY A 312 -4.94 -1.56 -7.15
CA GLY A 312 -4.10 -1.61 -5.94
C GLY A 312 -2.95 -2.61 -6.01
N PRO A 313 -3.17 -3.87 -6.41
CA PRO A 313 -2.12 -4.88 -6.57
C PRO A 313 -0.97 -4.50 -7.51
N MET A 314 -1.24 -3.72 -8.56
CA MET A 314 -0.20 -3.17 -9.44
C MET A 314 0.83 -2.32 -8.66
N HIS A 315 0.38 -1.52 -7.71
CA HIS A 315 1.28 -0.70 -6.88
C HIS A 315 2.05 -1.54 -5.86
N ILE A 316 1.47 -2.65 -5.38
CA ILE A 316 2.19 -3.63 -4.57
C ILE A 316 3.33 -4.23 -5.39
N ALA A 317 3.06 -4.66 -6.63
CA ALA A 317 4.08 -5.16 -7.54
C ALA A 317 5.19 -4.12 -7.79
N ALA A 318 4.84 -2.84 -7.91
CA ALA A 318 5.82 -1.76 -8.04
C ALA A 318 6.72 -1.62 -6.80
N ALA A 319 6.15 -1.76 -5.59
CA ALA A 319 6.92 -1.69 -4.35
C ALA A 319 7.95 -2.83 -4.21
N TYR A 320 7.64 -4.01 -4.73
CA TYR A 320 8.55 -5.16 -4.75
C TYR A 320 9.39 -5.28 -6.03
N LYS A 321 9.26 -4.35 -6.98
CA LYS A 321 9.94 -4.42 -8.30
C LYS A 321 9.60 -5.71 -9.07
N THR A 322 8.46 -6.31 -8.80
CA THR A 322 7.98 -7.51 -9.49
C THR A 322 7.82 -7.23 -10.99
N PRO A 323 8.33 -8.09 -11.89
CA PRO A 323 8.09 -7.95 -13.32
C PRO A 323 6.60 -7.89 -13.60
N THR A 324 6.15 -6.83 -14.27
CA THR A 324 4.72 -6.52 -14.34
C THR A 324 4.30 -6.07 -15.72
N ILE A 325 3.21 -6.64 -16.24
CA ILE A 325 2.46 -6.10 -17.38
C ILE A 325 1.26 -5.34 -16.82
N ALA A 326 1.27 -4.02 -16.94
CA ALA A 326 0.24 -3.13 -16.44
C ALA A 326 -0.69 -2.63 -17.54
N LEU A 327 -1.97 -3.00 -17.49
CA LEU A 327 -2.97 -2.70 -18.51
C LEU A 327 -3.72 -1.42 -18.15
N PHE A 328 -3.61 -0.40 -19.01
CA PHE A 328 -4.26 0.89 -18.82
C PHE A 328 -5.28 1.19 -19.91
N GLY A 329 -6.51 1.49 -19.51
CA GLY A 329 -7.59 1.92 -20.37
C GLY A 329 -7.98 3.39 -20.12
N PRO A 330 -9.04 3.64 -19.33
CA PRO A 330 -9.67 4.95 -19.20
C PRO A 330 -8.87 5.98 -18.39
N THR A 331 -7.79 5.60 -17.72
CA THR A 331 -7.08 6.41 -16.72
C THR A 331 -5.77 6.98 -17.24
N ARG A 332 -5.29 8.02 -16.57
CA ARG A 332 -4.00 8.66 -16.89
C ARG A 332 -2.85 7.85 -16.29
N PHE A 333 -2.24 6.99 -17.08
CA PHE A 333 -1.13 6.16 -16.60
C PHE A 333 0.03 6.99 -16.03
N THR A 334 0.34 8.16 -16.57
CA THR A 334 1.40 9.04 -16.06
C THR A 334 1.25 9.42 -14.58
N GLN A 335 0.02 9.35 -14.04
CA GLN A 335 -0.25 9.72 -12.65
C GLN A 335 -0.26 8.52 -11.69
N THR A 336 -0.40 7.30 -12.22
CA THR A 336 -0.59 6.08 -11.41
C THR A 336 0.14 4.85 -11.97
N CYS A 337 1.09 5.01 -12.89
CA CYS A 337 1.88 3.87 -13.38
C CYS A 337 2.68 3.20 -12.26
N PRO A 338 3.20 1.98 -12.46
CA PRO A 338 4.08 1.31 -11.51
C PRO A 338 5.31 2.18 -11.20
N TRP A 339 5.29 2.84 -10.03
CA TRP A 339 6.29 3.83 -9.67
C TRP A 339 7.69 3.22 -9.55
N ARG A 340 8.63 3.76 -10.33
CA ARG A 340 10.04 3.32 -10.36
C ARG A 340 10.23 1.82 -10.51
N ASN A 341 9.29 1.10 -11.10
CA ASN A 341 9.45 -0.30 -11.43
C ASN A 341 9.95 -0.44 -12.87
N GLU A 342 11.25 -0.57 -13.05
CA GLU A 342 11.90 -0.69 -14.35
C GLU A 342 11.54 -2.02 -15.04
N ASN A 343 11.15 -3.02 -14.24
CA ASN A 343 10.66 -4.32 -14.72
C ASN A 343 9.19 -4.30 -15.14
N ALA A 344 8.54 -3.12 -15.16
CA ALA A 344 7.16 -3.01 -15.60
C ALA A 344 7.06 -2.61 -17.07
N ARG A 345 6.08 -3.18 -17.76
CA ARG A 345 5.63 -2.74 -19.10
C ARG A 345 4.23 -2.19 -18.98
N ILE A 346 4.04 -0.98 -19.47
CA ILE A 346 2.73 -0.29 -19.44
C ILE A 346 2.12 -0.45 -20.81
N LEU A 347 0.99 -1.16 -20.90
CA LEU A 347 0.24 -1.32 -22.12
C LEU A 347 -0.98 -0.42 -22.12
N HIS A 348 -1.04 0.48 -23.08
CA HIS A 348 -2.16 1.37 -23.30
C HIS A 348 -2.29 1.71 -24.77
N LEU A 349 -3.49 2.05 -25.19
CA LEU A 349 -3.76 2.57 -26.53
C LEU A 349 -3.84 4.09 -26.49
N ASN A 350 -3.62 4.72 -27.65
CA ASN A 350 -3.75 6.16 -27.80
C ASN A 350 -5.03 6.50 -28.60
N LEU A 351 -6.20 6.24 -27.98
CA LEU A 351 -7.49 6.53 -28.60
C LEU A 351 -7.94 7.96 -28.29
N LYS A 352 -8.70 8.57 -29.21
CA LYS A 352 -9.24 9.94 -29.04
C LYS A 352 -10.06 10.13 -27.75
N CYS A 353 -10.70 9.08 -27.24
CA CYS A 353 -11.48 9.11 -26.01
C CYS A 353 -10.63 8.94 -24.72
N MET A 354 -9.32 8.64 -24.85
CA MET A 354 -8.44 8.41 -23.69
C MET A 354 -7.66 9.68 -23.32
N PRO A 355 -7.45 9.90 -22.03
CA PRO A 355 -8.05 9.24 -20.86
C PRO A 355 -9.42 9.84 -20.52
N CYS A 356 -10.49 9.05 -20.55
CA CYS A 356 -11.85 9.55 -20.23
C CYS A 356 -12.16 9.65 -18.74
N MET A 357 -11.39 8.98 -17.88
CA MET A 357 -11.55 8.96 -16.42
C MET A 357 -12.95 8.49 -15.95
N LYS A 358 -13.64 7.67 -16.73
CA LYS A 358 -14.96 7.16 -16.39
C LYS A 358 -14.90 5.75 -15.78
N ARG A 359 -15.84 5.46 -14.88
CA ARG A 359 -15.93 4.15 -14.21
C ARG A 359 -16.56 3.07 -15.09
N VAL A 360 -17.40 3.48 -16.03
CA VAL A 360 -18.02 2.65 -17.08
C VAL A 360 -17.73 3.32 -18.40
N CYS A 361 -17.49 2.55 -19.45
CA CYS A 361 -17.24 3.11 -20.78
C CYS A 361 -18.45 3.91 -21.27
N PRO A 362 -18.33 5.24 -21.49
CA PRO A 362 -19.45 6.05 -21.91
C PRO A 362 -19.89 5.80 -23.36
N LEU A 363 -19.00 5.22 -24.19
CA LEU A 363 -19.27 4.90 -25.59
C LEU A 363 -19.82 3.48 -25.76
N GLY A 364 -19.79 2.64 -24.71
CA GLY A 364 -20.19 1.24 -24.77
C GLY A 364 -19.23 0.32 -25.53
N THR A 365 -18.31 0.85 -26.36
CA THR A 365 -17.42 0.06 -27.21
C THR A 365 -16.26 -0.58 -26.47
N HIS A 366 -15.80 0.06 -25.40
CA HIS A 366 -14.68 -0.36 -24.53
C HIS A 366 -13.38 -0.69 -25.29
N GLU A 367 -13.15 -0.03 -26.42
CA GLU A 367 -12.03 -0.27 -27.32
C GLU A 367 -10.67 -0.16 -26.67
N CYS A 368 -10.51 0.74 -25.67
CA CYS A 368 -9.27 0.91 -24.94
C CYS A 368 -8.79 -0.34 -24.18
N MET A 369 -9.70 -1.27 -23.90
CA MET A 369 -9.37 -2.57 -23.29
C MET A 369 -9.56 -3.71 -24.29
N LYS A 370 -10.58 -3.63 -25.16
CA LYS A 370 -10.87 -4.66 -26.15
C LYS A 370 -9.75 -4.82 -27.18
N ASN A 371 -9.15 -3.72 -27.62
CA ASN A 371 -8.11 -3.74 -28.66
C ASN A 371 -6.69 -3.95 -28.10
N LEU A 372 -6.51 -3.99 -26.77
CA LEU A 372 -5.34 -4.60 -26.16
C LEU A 372 -5.50 -6.12 -26.25
N THR A 373 -4.86 -6.73 -27.25
CA THR A 373 -5.04 -8.15 -27.51
C THR A 373 -4.20 -9.04 -26.58
N PRO A 374 -4.60 -10.30 -26.32
CA PRO A 374 -3.76 -11.26 -25.59
C PRO A 374 -2.37 -11.43 -26.21
N GLN A 375 -2.27 -11.42 -27.56
CA GLN A 375 -0.99 -11.53 -28.25
C GLN A 375 -0.03 -10.40 -27.87
N THR A 376 -0.51 -9.15 -27.82
CA THR A 376 0.31 -8.02 -27.37
C THR A 376 0.87 -8.24 -25.96
N VAL A 377 0.07 -8.82 -25.07
CA VAL A 377 0.50 -9.13 -23.70
C VAL A 377 1.53 -10.26 -23.70
N CYS A 378 1.31 -11.31 -24.47
CA CYS A 378 2.27 -12.43 -24.61
C CYS A 378 3.62 -11.94 -25.14
N ASP A 379 3.62 -11.12 -26.19
CA ASP A 379 4.85 -10.57 -26.80
C ASP A 379 5.66 -9.75 -25.79
N GLU A 380 4.99 -8.98 -24.92
CA GLU A 380 5.68 -8.19 -23.87
C GLU A 380 6.17 -9.06 -22.71
N ILE A 381 5.48 -10.15 -22.36
CA ILE A 381 5.97 -11.15 -21.40
C ILE A 381 7.26 -11.78 -21.92
N GLU A 382 7.29 -12.24 -23.18
CA GLU A 382 8.50 -12.83 -23.78
C GLU A 382 9.69 -11.86 -23.84
N LYS A 383 9.42 -10.56 -24.08
CA LYS A 383 10.47 -9.53 -24.06
C LYS A 383 11.05 -9.33 -22.67
N LEU A 384 10.20 -9.33 -21.61
CA LEU A 384 10.64 -9.24 -20.22
C LEU A 384 11.53 -10.43 -19.86
N GLU A 385 11.16 -11.63 -20.27
CA GLU A 385 11.96 -12.84 -20.01
C GLU A 385 13.33 -12.79 -20.69
N LYS A 386 13.38 -12.35 -21.93
CA LYS A 386 14.64 -12.22 -22.69
C LYS A 386 15.58 -11.19 -22.04
N SER A 387 15.03 -10.07 -21.54
CA SER A 387 15.83 -9.05 -20.83
C SER A 387 16.38 -9.58 -19.51
N ALA A 388 15.59 -10.31 -18.73
CA ALA A 388 16.06 -10.91 -17.47
C ALA A 388 17.16 -11.97 -17.67
N SER A 389 17.11 -12.71 -18.79
CA SER A 389 18.13 -13.71 -19.13
C SER A 389 19.46 -13.05 -19.55
N ALA A 390 19.41 -11.88 -20.21
CA ALA A 390 20.59 -11.15 -20.66
C ALA A 390 21.37 -10.50 -19.49
N ASP A 391 20.70 -10.11 -18.43
CA ASP A 391 21.32 -9.50 -17.24
C ASP A 391 21.95 -10.54 -16.28
N SER A 392 21.66 -11.84 -16.51
CA SER A 392 22.14 -12.96 -15.68
C SER A 392 23.37 -13.68 -16.26
N GLY A 393 23.80 -13.36 -17.49
CA GLY A 393 24.96 -13.92 -18.16
C GLY A 393 26.11 -12.94 -18.26
#